data_c86ac8c846183c8f15bea591449e4a10
#
_entry.id   c86ac8c846183c8f15bea591449e4a10
#
_cell.length_a   1.000
_cell.length_b   1.000
_cell.length_c   1.000
_cell.angle_alpha   90.00
_cell.angle_beta   90.00
_cell.angle_gamma   90.00
#
_symmetry.space_group_name_H-M   'P 1'
#
loop_
_entity.id
_entity.type
_entity.pdbx_description
1 polymer ?
#
loop_
_entity_poly.entity_id
_entity_poly.type
_entity_poly.pdbx_seq_one_letter_code
_entity_poly.pdbx_strand_id
1 'polypeptide(L)'
;MLHDLKTLWKIKRFRVLLTARTLSNIGNGMSPIAMAFGVLSLPGSNASSLSWVTASHMVPIVLFLLLGGVVADRMGRARVVGYADIVGSFVVATSGVLFLTGHATVPLLCVNAFIFGTLNALWWPAFAGLLPEVVPSENLQAANSLVGLGTNIGFTLGATMGAAIVSTVGPGWAIIGDGLTFLIAGILVLQLQLPTKMQTGEITKHPSMISQLRQGWSEFYSRKWIVVIVVCFAFINMCFEGFLGVLAPVQMKEALGGARDMGLMLFAFGAGNIGGVLVSLRLKPKHPLIVAMGGMPIVGFWMLGAAVPFHIGVLMILAFVSGIAMDLFFVMWMTMFQTHVPEESLSRVSAYDALGSTVFAPFGLFLAGPIAHWIGTSETLYIAGVIAIVMACAALFNKDVRRLEPIAELVKVD
;
A
#
# COMPACT_ATOMS: atom_id res chain seq x y z
N MET A 1 -19.03 19.42 -0.66
CA MET A 1 -18.45 18.56 0.41
C MET A 1 -19.45 18.18 1.50
N LEU A 2 -19.99 19.09 2.35
CA LEU A 2 -20.97 18.70 3.40
C LEU A 2 -22.31 18.18 2.82
N HIS A 3 -22.74 18.66 1.67
CA HIS A 3 -23.93 18.18 0.98
C HIS A 3 -23.72 16.76 0.42
N ASP A 4 -22.58 16.51 -0.20
CA ASP A 4 -22.22 15.20 -0.77
C ASP A 4 -22.09 14.14 0.32
N LEU A 5 -21.53 14.51 1.48
CA LEU A 5 -21.46 13.66 2.66
C LEU A 5 -22.85 13.22 3.12
N LYS A 6 -23.81 14.16 3.21
CA LYS A 6 -25.19 13.85 3.60
C LYS A 6 -25.88 12.95 2.57
N THR A 7 -25.60 13.14 1.29
CA THR A 7 -26.15 12.33 0.20
C THR A 7 -25.60 10.92 0.25
N LEU A 8 -24.28 10.76 0.35
CA LEU A 8 -23.61 9.45 0.46
C LEU A 8 -24.05 8.68 1.70
N TRP A 9 -24.26 9.39 2.82
CA TRP A 9 -24.72 8.74 4.07
C TRP A 9 -26.14 8.18 3.98
N LYS A 10 -26.97 8.64 3.04
CA LYS A 10 -28.31 8.07 2.78
C LYS A 10 -28.22 6.76 2.00
N ILE A 11 -27.15 6.49 1.26
CA ILE A 11 -26.97 5.27 0.47
C ILE A 11 -26.57 4.13 1.41
N LYS A 12 -27.51 3.24 1.75
CA LYS A 12 -27.30 2.11 2.66
C LYS A 12 -26.10 1.24 2.21
N ARG A 13 -26.01 0.93 0.91
CA ARG A 13 -24.92 0.11 0.35
C ARG A 13 -23.54 0.76 0.54
N PHE A 14 -23.44 2.08 0.37
CA PHE A 14 -22.20 2.82 0.59
C PHE A 14 -21.77 2.77 2.07
N ARG A 15 -22.70 2.97 3.01
CA ARG A 15 -22.38 2.87 4.44
C ARG A 15 -21.84 1.51 4.81
N VAL A 16 -22.48 0.44 4.32
CA VAL A 16 -22.04 -0.94 4.56
C VAL A 16 -20.62 -1.16 4.00
N LEU A 17 -20.36 -0.71 2.75
CA LEU A 17 -19.05 -0.82 2.13
C LEU A 17 -17.97 -0.02 2.88
N LEU A 18 -18.27 1.22 3.26
CA LEU A 18 -17.36 2.08 4.02
C LEU A 18 -17.02 1.46 5.39
N THR A 19 -18.04 0.96 6.10
CA THR A 19 -17.84 0.30 7.40
C THR A 19 -17.00 -0.96 7.25
N ALA A 20 -17.35 -1.84 6.29
CA ALA A 20 -16.59 -3.05 6.01
C ALA A 20 -15.12 -2.72 5.69
N ARG A 21 -14.89 -1.71 4.85
CA ARG A 21 -13.53 -1.30 4.45
C ARG A 21 -12.73 -0.72 5.62
N THR A 22 -13.32 0.18 6.40
CA THR A 22 -12.65 0.75 7.57
C THR A 22 -12.30 -0.32 8.58
N LEU A 23 -13.22 -1.25 8.86
CA LEU A 23 -12.99 -2.36 9.79
C LEU A 23 -11.89 -3.29 9.31
N SER A 24 -11.92 -3.72 8.05
CA SER A 24 -10.87 -4.58 7.48
C SER A 24 -9.49 -3.88 7.47
N ASN A 25 -9.45 -2.54 7.34
CA ASN A 25 -8.18 -1.81 7.44
C ASN A 25 -7.65 -1.69 8.89
N ILE A 26 -8.49 -1.80 9.89
CA ILE A 26 -8.00 -1.94 11.27
C ILE A 26 -7.22 -3.25 11.40
N GLY A 27 -7.74 -4.35 10.86
CA GLY A 27 -7.02 -5.62 10.79
C GLY A 27 -5.72 -5.53 10.01
N ASN A 28 -5.79 -4.98 8.79
CA ASN A 28 -4.61 -4.76 7.94
C ASN A 28 -3.50 -3.94 8.61
N GLY A 29 -3.84 -3.03 9.54
CA GLY A 29 -2.86 -2.30 10.33
C GLY A 29 -2.24 -3.16 11.44
N MET A 30 -3.02 -4.07 12.05
CA MET A 30 -2.53 -4.96 13.13
C MET A 30 -1.59 -6.04 12.61
N SER A 31 -1.92 -6.64 11.49
CA SER A 31 -1.30 -7.88 10.98
C SER A 31 0.19 -7.77 10.69
N PRO A 32 0.72 -6.72 10.03
CA PRO A 32 2.15 -6.61 9.76
C PRO A 32 3.01 -6.60 11.02
N ILE A 33 2.57 -5.87 12.04
CA ILE A 33 3.27 -5.81 13.34
C ILE A 33 3.21 -7.18 14.02
N ALA A 34 2.02 -7.76 14.09
CA ALA A 34 1.82 -9.03 14.75
C ALA A 34 2.59 -10.17 14.05
N MET A 35 2.59 -10.22 12.72
CA MET A 35 3.34 -11.22 11.96
C MET A 35 4.84 -11.01 12.13
N ALA A 36 5.34 -9.78 12.03
CA ALA A 36 6.76 -9.48 12.15
C ALA A 36 7.31 -9.91 13.52
N PHE A 37 6.70 -9.44 14.61
CA PHE A 37 7.15 -9.77 15.96
C PHE A 37 6.84 -11.23 16.33
N GLY A 38 5.78 -11.82 15.76
CA GLY A 38 5.49 -13.25 15.88
C GLY A 38 6.60 -14.10 15.27
N VAL A 39 6.95 -13.85 14.01
CA VAL A 39 8.04 -14.58 13.32
C VAL A 39 9.36 -14.39 14.05
N LEU A 40 9.71 -13.15 14.41
CA LEU A 40 10.96 -12.85 15.12
C LEU A 40 11.02 -13.45 16.55
N SER A 41 9.90 -13.87 17.11
CA SER A 41 9.86 -14.57 18.43
C SER A 41 10.07 -16.08 18.33
N LEU A 42 10.02 -16.67 17.14
CA LEU A 42 10.21 -18.11 16.95
C LEU A 42 11.67 -18.50 17.20
N PRO A 43 11.92 -19.68 17.77
CA PRO A 43 13.27 -20.18 17.99
C PRO A 43 14.11 -20.25 16.71
N GLY A 44 15.31 -19.68 16.70
CA GLY A 44 16.21 -19.65 15.56
C GLY A 44 15.81 -18.72 14.42
N SER A 45 14.72 -17.95 14.57
CA SER A 45 14.29 -16.99 13.56
C SER A 45 15.12 -15.72 13.61
N ASN A 46 15.32 -15.13 12.42
CA ASN A 46 16.09 -13.93 12.17
C ASN A 46 15.43 -13.06 11.08
N ALA A 47 16.11 -12.01 10.64
CA ALA A 47 15.64 -11.13 9.57
C ALA A 47 15.29 -11.90 8.27
N SER A 48 16.06 -12.93 7.92
CA SER A 48 15.77 -13.76 6.73
C SER A 48 14.47 -14.54 6.87
N SER A 49 14.16 -15.06 8.07
CA SER A 49 12.89 -15.73 8.34
C SER A 49 11.70 -14.81 8.09
N LEU A 50 11.80 -13.56 8.54
CA LEU A 50 10.76 -12.55 8.29
C LEU A 50 10.66 -12.20 6.80
N SER A 51 11.79 -12.05 6.11
CA SER A 51 11.83 -11.83 4.66
C SER A 51 11.11 -12.92 3.88
N TRP A 52 11.32 -14.19 4.21
CA TRP A 52 10.64 -15.31 3.55
C TRP A 52 9.12 -15.22 3.71
N VAL A 53 8.62 -14.93 4.92
CA VAL A 53 7.19 -14.85 5.18
C VAL A 53 6.56 -13.66 4.45
N THR A 54 7.17 -12.48 4.53
CA THR A 54 6.66 -11.26 3.87
C THR A 54 6.72 -11.35 2.35
N ALA A 55 7.81 -11.89 1.78
CA ALA A 55 7.93 -12.13 0.34
C ALA A 55 6.90 -13.18 -0.15
N SER A 56 6.65 -14.23 0.64
CA SER A 56 5.63 -15.24 0.31
C SER A 56 4.23 -14.65 0.19
N HIS A 57 3.92 -13.58 0.91
CA HIS A 57 2.67 -12.85 0.76
C HIS A 57 2.67 -11.98 -0.51
N MET A 58 3.76 -11.28 -0.81
CA MET A 58 3.82 -10.30 -1.90
C MET A 58 3.94 -10.94 -3.29
N VAL A 59 4.68 -12.05 -3.41
CA VAL A 59 4.91 -12.74 -4.68
C VAL A 59 3.61 -13.13 -5.40
N PRO A 60 2.63 -13.83 -4.77
CA PRO A 60 1.40 -14.19 -5.44
C PRO A 60 0.53 -12.98 -5.81
N ILE A 61 0.61 -11.87 -5.06
CA ILE A 61 -0.08 -10.63 -5.43
C ILE A 61 0.39 -10.17 -6.80
N VAL A 62 1.70 -10.07 -7.01
CA VAL A 62 2.27 -9.63 -8.29
C VAL A 62 1.96 -10.62 -9.42
N LEU A 63 2.05 -11.92 -9.16
CA LEU A 63 1.82 -12.96 -10.18
C LEU A 63 0.36 -13.06 -10.63
N PHE A 64 -0.59 -12.92 -9.70
CA PHE A 64 -2.01 -13.22 -9.96
C PHE A 64 -2.90 -11.97 -10.05
N LEU A 65 -2.36 -10.76 -9.88
CA LEU A 65 -3.14 -9.51 -9.92
C LEU A 65 -4.00 -9.38 -11.19
N LEU A 66 -3.43 -9.71 -12.35
CA LEU A 66 -4.13 -9.64 -13.63
C LEU A 66 -5.27 -10.66 -13.75
N LEU A 67 -5.12 -11.83 -13.12
CA LEU A 67 -6.16 -12.87 -13.08
C LEU A 67 -7.35 -12.43 -12.23
N GLY A 68 -7.09 -11.64 -11.17
CA GLY A 68 -8.11 -11.15 -10.27
C GLY A 68 -9.20 -10.34 -10.97
N GLY A 69 -8.83 -9.49 -11.93
CA GLY A 69 -9.80 -8.73 -12.72
C GLY A 69 -10.74 -9.63 -13.53
N VAL A 70 -10.19 -10.64 -14.21
CA VAL A 70 -10.98 -11.60 -15.00
C VAL A 70 -11.94 -12.41 -14.11
N VAL A 71 -11.49 -12.83 -12.95
CA VAL A 71 -12.32 -13.58 -11.98
C VAL A 71 -13.44 -12.67 -11.45
N ALA A 72 -13.13 -11.41 -11.12
CA ALA A 72 -14.10 -10.45 -10.62
C ALA A 72 -15.22 -10.14 -11.62
N ASP A 73 -14.88 -10.02 -12.90
CA ASP A 73 -15.85 -9.77 -13.96
C ASP A 73 -16.80 -10.98 -14.21
N ARG A 74 -16.30 -12.21 -14.01
CA ARG A 74 -17.11 -13.44 -14.17
C ARG A 74 -17.98 -13.78 -12.98
N MET A 75 -17.46 -13.64 -11.77
CA MET A 75 -18.15 -14.07 -10.54
C MET A 75 -18.98 -12.94 -9.92
N GLY A 76 -18.73 -11.68 -10.31
CA GLY A 76 -19.29 -10.49 -9.68
C GLY A 76 -18.39 -9.96 -8.55
N ARG A 77 -18.07 -8.67 -8.61
CA ARG A 77 -17.07 -8.02 -7.75
C ARG A 77 -17.35 -8.15 -6.26
N ALA A 78 -18.59 -7.92 -5.82
CA ALA A 78 -18.98 -8.06 -4.43
C ALA A 78 -18.80 -9.48 -3.89
N ARG A 79 -19.05 -10.51 -4.73
CA ARG A 79 -18.84 -11.91 -4.33
C ARG A 79 -17.37 -12.23 -4.19
N VAL A 80 -16.53 -11.80 -5.14
CA VAL A 80 -15.07 -12.03 -5.08
C VAL A 80 -14.49 -11.37 -3.84
N VAL A 81 -14.81 -10.10 -3.57
CA VAL A 81 -14.36 -9.39 -2.36
C VAL A 81 -14.84 -10.10 -1.10
N GLY A 82 -16.13 -10.40 -0.99
CA GLY A 82 -16.70 -11.02 0.20
C GLY A 82 -16.16 -12.43 0.48
N TYR A 83 -16.03 -13.28 -0.55
CA TYR A 83 -15.45 -14.62 -0.36
C TYR A 83 -13.95 -14.58 -0.09
N ALA A 84 -13.19 -13.67 -0.74
CA ALA A 84 -11.77 -13.50 -0.45
C ALA A 84 -11.54 -13.06 1.00
N ASP A 85 -12.37 -12.15 1.53
CA ASP A 85 -12.29 -11.71 2.93
C ASP A 85 -12.67 -12.87 3.87
N ILE A 86 -13.75 -13.64 3.61
CA ILE A 86 -14.16 -14.76 4.47
C ILE A 86 -13.11 -15.88 4.46
N VAL A 87 -12.66 -16.33 3.28
CA VAL A 87 -11.63 -17.37 3.20
C VAL A 87 -10.31 -16.85 3.79
N GLY A 88 -9.95 -15.60 3.49
CA GLY A 88 -8.78 -14.93 4.06
C GLY A 88 -8.83 -14.87 5.58
N SER A 89 -10.01 -14.66 6.18
CA SER A 89 -10.17 -14.66 7.65
C SER A 89 -9.74 -15.97 8.29
N PHE A 90 -10.12 -17.11 7.70
CA PHE A 90 -9.72 -18.43 8.21
C PHE A 90 -8.21 -18.67 8.02
N VAL A 91 -7.63 -18.26 6.88
CA VAL A 91 -6.19 -18.37 6.62
C VAL A 91 -5.41 -17.55 7.63
N VAL A 92 -5.79 -16.28 7.85
CA VAL A 92 -5.15 -15.40 8.84
C VAL A 92 -5.32 -15.95 10.24
N ALA A 93 -6.55 -16.33 10.62
CA ALA A 93 -6.82 -16.92 11.94
C ALA A 93 -6.00 -18.20 12.20
N THR A 94 -5.76 -19.03 11.17
CA THR A 94 -4.88 -20.20 11.28
C THR A 94 -3.48 -19.80 11.71
N SER A 95 -2.89 -18.73 11.13
CA SER A 95 -1.58 -18.23 11.60
C SER A 95 -1.63 -17.81 13.07
N GLY A 96 -2.70 -17.11 13.49
CA GLY A 96 -2.88 -16.72 14.89
C GLY A 96 -2.96 -17.92 15.84
N VAL A 97 -3.73 -18.96 15.46
CA VAL A 97 -3.84 -20.21 16.25
C VAL A 97 -2.49 -20.93 16.32
N LEU A 98 -1.73 -20.99 15.22
CA LEU A 98 -0.38 -21.58 15.23
C LEU A 98 0.54 -20.89 16.26
N PHE A 99 0.48 -19.56 16.35
CA PHE A 99 1.25 -18.82 17.37
C PHE A 99 0.76 -19.11 18.79
N LEU A 100 -0.55 -19.16 19.03
CA LEU A 100 -1.12 -19.41 20.38
C LEU A 100 -0.84 -20.83 20.87
N THR A 101 -0.81 -21.80 19.96
CA THR A 101 -0.56 -23.21 20.30
C THR A 101 0.91 -23.60 20.30
N GLY A 102 1.82 -22.68 19.95
CA GLY A 102 3.25 -22.95 19.88
C GLY A 102 3.67 -23.83 18.69
N HIS A 103 2.79 -24.02 17.69
CA HIS A 103 3.07 -24.81 16.48
C HIS A 103 3.47 -23.95 15.27
N ALA A 104 3.66 -22.63 15.45
CA ALA A 104 4.09 -21.76 14.38
C ALA A 104 5.51 -22.11 13.93
N THR A 105 5.68 -22.29 12.63
CA THR A 105 6.98 -22.47 11.98
C THR A 105 7.07 -21.60 10.75
N VAL A 106 8.27 -21.16 10.38
CA VAL A 106 8.48 -20.29 9.20
C VAL A 106 7.87 -20.90 7.93
N PRO A 107 8.07 -22.18 7.59
CA PRO A 107 7.46 -22.78 6.39
C PRO A 107 5.93 -22.75 6.40
N LEU A 108 5.27 -23.04 7.54
CA LEU A 108 3.80 -22.98 7.64
C LEU A 108 3.29 -21.55 7.46
N LEU A 109 3.98 -20.59 8.04
CA LEU A 109 3.64 -19.16 7.89
C LEU A 109 3.85 -18.69 6.44
N CYS A 110 4.88 -19.16 5.74
CA CYS A 110 5.08 -18.90 4.31
C CYS A 110 3.94 -19.46 3.46
N VAL A 111 3.48 -20.67 3.72
CA VAL A 111 2.34 -21.27 3.02
C VAL A 111 1.06 -20.45 3.26
N ASN A 112 0.77 -20.10 4.51
CA ASN A 112 -0.38 -19.27 4.85
C ASN A 112 -0.29 -17.88 4.19
N ALA A 113 0.88 -17.26 4.25
CA ALA A 113 1.12 -15.96 3.61
C ALA A 113 0.93 -16.03 2.09
N PHE A 114 1.38 -17.10 1.43
CA PHE A 114 1.18 -17.32 0.00
C PHE A 114 -0.30 -17.45 -0.37
N ILE A 115 -1.05 -18.24 0.39
CA ILE A 115 -2.50 -18.41 0.18
C ILE A 115 -3.21 -17.06 0.37
N PHE A 116 -2.89 -16.34 1.43
CA PHE A 116 -3.49 -15.03 1.71
C PHE A 116 -3.13 -14.00 0.64
N GLY A 117 -1.89 -13.95 0.18
CA GLY A 117 -1.46 -13.11 -0.94
C GLY A 117 -2.19 -13.42 -2.25
N THR A 118 -2.47 -14.71 -2.52
CA THR A 118 -3.28 -15.12 -3.67
C THR A 118 -4.72 -14.58 -3.58
N LEU A 119 -5.33 -14.63 -2.40
CA LEU A 119 -6.66 -14.05 -2.16
C LEU A 119 -6.64 -12.53 -2.33
N ASN A 120 -5.60 -11.86 -1.86
CA ASN A 120 -5.42 -10.42 -2.06
C ASN A 120 -5.26 -10.04 -3.54
N ALA A 121 -4.57 -10.85 -4.33
CA ALA A 121 -4.46 -10.64 -5.78
C ALA A 121 -5.83 -10.64 -6.49
N LEU A 122 -6.78 -11.44 -6.02
CA LEU A 122 -8.16 -11.46 -6.51
C LEU A 122 -8.97 -10.27 -5.97
N TRP A 123 -8.74 -9.93 -4.72
CA TRP A 123 -9.47 -8.91 -3.97
C TRP A 123 -9.27 -7.49 -4.53
N TRP A 124 -8.03 -7.10 -4.80
CA TRP A 124 -7.67 -5.74 -5.21
C TRP A 124 -8.40 -5.23 -6.45
N PRO A 125 -8.37 -5.95 -7.62
CA PRO A 125 -9.08 -5.49 -8.80
C PRO A 125 -10.60 -5.55 -8.65
N ALA A 126 -11.11 -6.54 -7.89
CA ALA A 126 -12.53 -6.65 -7.59
C ALA A 126 -13.04 -5.43 -6.79
N PHE A 127 -12.28 -5.04 -5.77
CA PHE A 127 -12.62 -3.89 -4.92
C PHE A 127 -12.56 -2.56 -5.68
N ALA A 128 -11.54 -2.36 -6.51
CA ALA A 128 -11.40 -1.14 -7.32
C ALA A 128 -12.64 -0.87 -8.19
N GLY A 129 -13.25 -1.93 -8.71
CA GLY A 129 -14.47 -1.82 -9.50
C GLY A 129 -15.78 -1.82 -8.71
N LEU A 130 -15.75 -2.09 -7.39
CA LEU A 130 -16.94 -2.24 -6.59
C LEU A 130 -17.61 -0.90 -6.23
N LEU A 131 -16.81 0.13 -5.95
CA LEU A 131 -17.33 1.44 -5.54
C LEU A 131 -18.24 2.09 -6.61
N PRO A 132 -17.92 2.07 -7.91
CA PRO A 132 -18.81 2.56 -8.98
C PRO A 132 -20.13 1.79 -9.11
N GLU A 133 -20.23 0.56 -8.58
CA GLU A 133 -21.49 -0.20 -8.58
C GLU A 133 -22.41 0.19 -7.42
N VAL A 134 -21.87 0.86 -6.41
CA VAL A 134 -22.57 1.22 -5.16
C VAL A 134 -23.01 2.67 -5.15
N VAL A 135 -22.27 3.55 -5.82
CA VAL A 135 -22.43 5.01 -5.75
C VAL A 135 -22.63 5.59 -7.16
N PRO A 136 -23.56 6.56 -7.35
CA PRO A 136 -23.71 7.30 -8.60
C PRO A 136 -22.41 8.00 -9.03
N SER A 137 -22.20 8.15 -10.35
CA SER A 137 -20.96 8.70 -10.93
C SER A 137 -20.61 10.10 -10.41
N GLU A 138 -21.62 10.94 -10.20
CA GLU A 138 -21.46 12.31 -9.66
C GLU A 138 -20.92 12.36 -8.23
N ASN A 139 -21.06 11.27 -7.47
CA ASN A 139 -20.62 11.18 -6.07
C ASN A 139 -19.33 10.35 -5.89
N LEU A 140 -18.77 9.79 -6.98
CA LEU A 140 -17.62 8.89 -6.90
C LEU A 140 -16.38 9.54 -6.28
N GLN A 141 -16.09 10.80 -6.58
CA GLN A 141 -14.95 11.51 -6.01
C GLN A 141 -15.07 11.63 -4.49
N ALA A 142 -16.24 12.05 -4.00
CA ALA A 142 -16.50 12.17 -2.56
C ALA A 142 -16.48 10.80 -1.86
N ALA A 143 -17.01 9.76 -2.52
CA ALA A 143 -17.02 8.41 -2.02
C ALA A 143 -15.61 7.82 -1.91
N ASN A 144 -14.76 8.01 -2.94
CA ASN A 144 -13.34 7.62 -2.90
C ASN A 144 -12.59 8.32 -1.78
N SER A 145 -12.82 9.62 -1.58
CA SER A 145 -12.19 10.38 -0.50
C SER A 145 -12.57 9.84 0.89
N LEU A 146 -13.85 9.49 1.09
CA LEU A 146 -14.30 8.89 2.36
C LEU A 146 -13.76 7.49 2.60
N VAL A 147 -13.71 6.66 1.56
CA VAL A 147 -13.10 5.32 1.62
C VAL A 147 -11.61 5.43 1.93
N GLY A 148 -10.91 6.35 1.27
CA GLY A 148 -9.50 6.63 1.54
C GLY A 148 -9.26 7.11 2.98
N LEU A 149 -10.09 8.03 3.49
CA LEU A 149 -10.01 8.49 4.87
C LEU A 149 -10.27 7.34 5.86
N GLY A 150 -11.30 6.52 5.62
CA GLY A 150 -11.61 5.35 6.44
C GLY A 150 -10.47 4.32 6.41
N THR A 151 -9.82 4.12 5.26
CA THR A 151 -8.65 3.27 5.11
C THR A 151 -7.48 3.77 5.96
N ASN A 152 -7.12 5.06 5.86
CA ASN A 152 -5.99 5.63 6.60
C ASN A 152 -6.22 5.63 8.12
N ILE A 153 -7.43 6.00 8.55
CA ILE A 153 -7.80 5.96 9.98
C ILE A 153 -7.76 4.51 10.48
N GLY A 154 -8.40 3.59 9.73
CA GLY A 154 -8.43 2.17 10.10
C GLY A 154 -7.03 1.59 10.23
N PHE A 155 -6.16 1.81 9.25
CA PHE A 155 -4.78 1.31 9.26
C PHE A 155 -3.96 1.89 10.43
N THR A 156 -4.06 3.20 10.67
CA THR A 156 -3.32 3.87 11.75
C THR A 156 -3.77 3.38 13.14
N LEU A 157 -5.10 3.27 13.34
CA LEU A 157 -5.65 2.71 14.57
C LEU A 157 -5.26 1.23 14.73
N GLY A 158 -5.34 0.47 13.65
CA GLY A 158 -4.96 -0.94 13.64
C GLY A 158 -3.50 -1.17 13.99
N ALA A 159 -2.58 -0.40 13.42
CA ALA A 159 -1.16 -0.47 13.75
C ALA A 159 -0.90 -0.20 15.24
N THR A 160 -1.57 0.82 15.80
CA THR A 160 -1.45 1.15 17.23
C THR A 160 -2.04 0.06 18.12
N MET A 161 -3.25 -0.43 17.79
CA MET A 161 -3.89 -1.53 18.52
C MET A 161 -3.09 -2.83 18.41
N GLY A 162 -2.60 -3.16 17.22
CA GLY A 162 -1.77 -4.33 16.98
C GLY A 162 -0.50 -4.31 17.82
N ALA A 163 0.20 -3.18 17.85
CA ALA A 163 1.38 -3.00 18.69
C ALA A 163 1.07 -3.19 20.18
N ALA A 164 -0.03 -2.61 20.67
CA ALA A 164 -0.48 -2.77 22.04
C ALA A 164 -0.83 -4.22 22.39
N ILE A 165 -1.59 -4.91 21.52
CA ILE A 165 -1.95 -6.33 21.72
C ILE A 165 -0.70 -7.20 21.70
N VAL A 166 0.19 -7.01 20.72
CA VAL A 166 1.44 -7.79 20.61
C VAL A 166 2.31 -7.63 21.85
N SER A 167 2.45 -6.40 22.38
CA SER A 167 3.28 -6.11 23.54
C SER A 167 2.70 -6.62 24.86
N THR A 168 1.38 -6.85 24.95
CA THR A 168 0.71 -7.24 26.20
C THR A 168 0.31 -8.72 26.24
N VAL A 169 -0.32 -9.22 25.18
CA VAL A 169 -0.88 -10.60 25.14
C VAL A 169 -0.29 -11.46 24.03
N GLY A 170 0.57 -10.88 23.18
CA GLY A 170 1.30 -11.61 22.15
C GLY A 170 0.69 -11.53 20.75
N PRO A 171 1.47 -11.95 19.72
CA PRO A 171 1.13 -11.77 18.31
C PRO A 171 -0.09 -12.58 17.85
N GLY A 172 -0.30 -13.77 18.42
CA GLY A 172 -1.40 -14.66 18.01
C GLY A 172 -2.77 -14.00 18.16
N TRP A 173 -3.02 -13.25 19.24
CA TRP A 173 -4.29 -12.57 19.47
C TRP A 173 -4.53 -11.42 18.51
N ALA A 174 -3.49 -10.66 18.14
CA ALA A 174 -3.60 -9.59 17.16
C ALA A 174 -3.94 -10.14 15.77
N ILE A 175 -3.34 -11.28 15.39
CA ILE A 175 -3.62 -11.94 14.10
C ILE A 175 -5.04 -12.53 14.08
N ILE A 176 -5.53 -13.12 15.18
CA ILE A 176 -6.93 -13.57 15.28
C ILE A 176 -7.88 -12.37 15.17
N GLY A 177 -7.55 -11.25 15.83
CA GLY A 177 -8.32 -10.02 15.73
C GLY A 177 -8.42 -9.51 14.28
N ASP A 178 -7.33 -9.56 13.53
CA ASP A 178 -7.33 -9.26 12.09
C ASP A 178 -8.24 -10.21 11.31
N GLY A 179 -8.11 -11.53 11.50
CA GLY A 179 -9.01 -12.52 10.89
C GLY A 179 -10.49 -12.24 11.18
N LEU A 180 -10.82 -11.82 12.40
CA LEU A 180 -12.20 -11.47 12.76
C LEU A 180 -12.68 -10.22 12.01
N THR A 181 -11.84 -9.20 11.82
CA THR A 181 -12.20 -8.01 11.03
C THR A 181 -12.50 -8.38 9.59
N PHE A 182 -11.71 -9.27 8.96
CA PHE A 182 -11.97 -9.79 7.62
C PHE A 182 -13.28 -10.58 7.54
N LEU A 183 -13.55 -11.42 8.52
CA LEU A 183 -14.80 -12.19 8.55
C LEU A 183 -16.02 -11.26 8.55
N ILE A 184 -16.02 -10.26 9.43
CA ILE A 184 -17.12 -9.30 9.52
C ILE A 184 -17.22 -8.49 8.24
N ALA A 185 -16.08 -7.99 7.70
CA ALA A 185 -16.06 -7.23 6.46
C ALA A 185 -16.59 -8.04 5.27
N GLY A 186 -16.18 -9.29 5.12
CA GLY A 186 -16.65 -10.19 4.06
C GLY A 186 -18.15 -10.46 4.14
N ILE A 187 -18.69 -10.72 5.33
CA ILE A 187 -20.13 -10.89 5.54
C ILE A 187 -20.89 -9.61 5.15
N LEU A 188 -20.41 -8.44 5.57
CA LEU A 188 -21.03 -7.16 5.23
C LEU A 188 -21.04 -6.92 3.72
N VAL A 189 -19.94 -7.22 3.02
CA VAL A 189 -19.86 -7.04 1.55
C VAL A 189 -20.79 -8.01 0.83
N LEU A 190 -20.91 -9.27 1.25
CA LEU A 190 -21.86 -10.21 0.65
C LEU A 190 -23.33 -9.78 0.82
N GLN A 191 -23.66 -9.03 1.88
CA GLN A 191 -25.00 -8.50 2.09
C GLN A 191 -25.38 -7.37 1.11
N LEU A 192 -24.42 -6.82 0.33
CA LEU A 192 -24.71 -5.76 -0.65
C LEU A 192 -25.61 -6.23 -1.79
N GLN A 193 -25.68 -7.53 -2.07
CA GLN A 193 -26.54 -8.16 -3.09
C GLN A 193 -26.57 -7.37 -4.39
N LEU A 194 -25.39 -7.03 -4.90
CA LEU A 194 -25.27 -6.32 -6.16
C LEU A 194 -25.62 -7.27 -7.32
N PRO A 195 -26.41 -6.83 -8.30
CA PRO A 195 -26.71 -7.63 -9.47
C PRO A 195 -25.40 -7.90 -10.21
N THR A 196 -25.15 -9.17 -10.52
CA THR A 196 -24.03 -9.54 -11.39
C THR A 196 -24.38 -9.00 -12.77
N LYS A 197 -23.78 -7.89 -13.18
CA LYS A 197 -23.84 -7.46 -14.58
C LYS A 197 -23.04 -8.47 -15.38
N MET A 198 -23.70 -9.52 -15.90
CA MET A 198 -23.17 -10.21 -17.06
C MET A 198 -22.99 -9.12 -18.12
N GLN A 199 -21.75 -8.82 -18.47
CA GLN A 199 -21.49 -8.05 -19.68
C GLN A 199 -22.02 -8.85 -20.84
N THR A 200 -23.26 -8.59 -21.24
CA THR A 200 -23.74 -8.87 -22.58
C THR A 200 -23.04 -7.86 -23.50
N GLY A 201 -21.72 -8.05 -23.63
CA GLY A 201 -20.93 -7.22 -24.51
C GLY A 201 -21.19 -7.66 -25.94
N GLU A 202 -21.78 -6.78 -26.75
CA GLU A 202 -21.47 -6.75 -28.17
C GLU A 202 -19.95 -6.88 -28.29
N ILE A 203 -19.52 -7.86 -29.09
CA ILE A 203 -18.11 -8.08 -29.44
C ILE A 203 -17.74 -6.93 -30.39
N THR A 204 -17.59 -5.72 -29.84
CA THR A 204 -16.82 -4.68 -30.54
C THR A 204 -15.42 -5.27 -30.69
N LYS A 205 -14.92 -5.29 -31.92
CA LYS A 205 -13.57 -5.73 -32.28
C LYS A 205 -12.58 -4.84 -31.52
N HIS A 206 -12.34 -5.16 -30.24
CA HIS A 206 -11.27 -4.51 -29.49
C HIS A 206 -9.93 -4.87 -30.14
N PRO A 207 -9.02 -3.91 -30.32
CA PRO A 207 -7.66 -4.21 -30.77
C PRO A 207 -7.08 -5.34 -29.91
N SER A 208 -6.24 -6.19 -30.48
CA SER A 208 -5.68 -7.32 -29.75
C SER A 208 -5.02 -6.85 -28.45
N MET A 209 -5.10 -7.63 -27.38
CA MET A 209 -4.51 -7.31 -26.08
C MET A 209 -3.02 -6.93 -26.22
N ILE A 210 -2.28 -7.61 -27.09
CA ILE A 210 -0.88 -7.32 -27.40
C ILE A 210 -0.72 -5.93 -28.04
N SER A 211 -1.63 -5.55 -28.95
CA SER A 211 -1.63 -4.23 -29.57
C SER A 211 -1.87 -3.11 -28.54
N GLN A 212 -2.82 -3.33 -27.62
CA GLN A 212 -3.10 -2.37 -26.55
C GLN A 212 -1.92 -2.23 -25.58
N LEU A 213 -1.27 -3.35 -25.23
CA LEU A 213 -0.06 -3.34 -24.40
C LEU A 213 1.06 -2.59 -25.13
N ARG A 214 1.34 -2.90 -26.38
CA ARG A 214 2.39 -2.22 -27.16
C ARG A 214 2.14 -0.71 -27.28
N GLN A 215 0.89 -0.32 -27.51
CA GLN A 215 0.52 1.10 -27.55
C GLN A 215 0.70 1.77 -26.19
N GLY A 216 0.23 1.15 -25.09
CA GLY A 216 0.42 1.66 -23.74
C GLY A 216 1.90 1.82 -23.38
N TRP A 217 2.75 0.85 -23.76
CA TRP A 217 4.20 0.94 -23.59
C TRP A 217 4.80 2.11 -24.36
N SER A 218 4.42 2.27 -25.64
CA SER A 218 4.91 3.39 -26.46
C SER A 218 4.53 4.75 -25.87
N GLU A 219 3.28 4.88 -25.41
CA GLU A 219 2.78 6.08 -24.75
C GLU A 219 3.49 6.37 -23.42
N PHE A 220 3.73 5.34 -22.62
CA PHE A 220 4.48 5.44 -21.37
C PHE A 220 5.93 5.88 -21.64
N TYR A 221 6.63 5.19 -22.55
CA TYR A 221 8.05 5.43 -22.83
C TYR A 221 8.30 6.76 -23.53
N SER A 222 7.35 7.29 -24.30
CA SER A 222 7.43 8.60 -24.96
C SER A 222 7.51 9.75 -23.95
N ARG A 223 6.96 9.56 -22.75
CA ARG A 223 6.94 10.57 -21.67
C ARG A 223 8.09 10.38 -20.70
N LYS A 224 9.27 10.91 -21.04
CA LYS A 224 10.51 10.73 -20.26
C LYS A 224 10.37 11.06 -18.78
N TRP A 225 9.58 12.08 -18.44
CA TRP A 225 9.36 12.45 -17.05
C TRP A 225 8.65 11.36 -16.25
N ILE A 226 7.68 10.63 -16.85
CA ILE A 226 7.02 9.47 -16.22
C ILE A 226 8.03 8.36 -16.00
N VAL A 227 8.77 7.97 -17.06
CA VAL A 227 9.74 6.88 -17.00
C VAL A 227 10.78 7.13 -15.90
N VAL A 228 11.33 8.34 -15.83
CA VAL A 228 12.34 8.70 -14.82
C VAL A 228 11.80 8.59 -13.41
N ILE A 229 10.61 9.16 -13.15
CA ILE A 229 10.01 9.10 -11.82
C ILE A 229 9.66 7.66 -11.44
N VAL A 230 9.05 6.90 -12.35
CA VAL A 230 8.68 5.50 -12.11
C VAL A 230 9.90 4.64 -11.78
N VAL A 231 11.00 4.78 -12.55
CA VAL A 231 12.23 4.04 -12.26
C VAL A 231 12.83 4.44 -10.90
N CYS A 232 12.95 5.74 -10.64
CA CYS A 232 13.48 6.19 -9.34
C CYS A 232 12.59 5.74 -8.18
N PHE A 233 11.27 5.85 -8.33
CA PHE A 233 10.32 5.45 -7.32
C PHE A 233 10.28 3.93 -7.09
N ALA A 234 10.53 3.12 -8.13
CA ALA A 234 10.64 1.67 -7.99
C ALA A 234 11.76 1.26 -7.00
N PHE A 235 12.91 1.93 -7.08
CA PHE A 235 14.02 1.69 -6.13
C PHE A 235 13.70 2.25 -4.73
N ILE A 236 13.07 3.43 -4.64
CA ILE A 236 12.63 3.99 -3.36
C ILE A 236 11.63 3.03 -2.71
N ASN A 237 10.66 2.54 -3.47
CA ASN A 237 9.63 1.62 -2.99
C ASN A 237 10.22 0.26 -2.58
N MET A 238 11.18 -0.25 -3.33
CA MET A 238 11.95 -1.45 -2.96
C MET A 238 12.59 -1.30 -1.58
N CYS A 239 13.29 -0.19 -1.35
CA CYS A 239 13.93 0.10 -0.06
C CYS A 239 12.88 0.31 1.05
N PHE A 240 11.78 0.99 0.74
CA PHE A 240 10.71 1.29 1.69
C PHE A 240 9.97 0.04 2.16
N GLU A 241 9.61 -0.86 1.25
CA GLU A 241 8.98 -2.14 1.58
C GLU A 241 9.92 -3.04 2.39
N GLY A 242 11.19 -3.14 1.98
CA GLY A 242 12.21 -3.86 2.76
C GLY A 242 12.42 -3.26 4.15
N PHE A 243 12.38 -1.93 4.25
CA PHE A 243 12.47 -1.20 5.52
C PHE A 243 11.29 -1.52 6.43
N LEU A 244 10.06 -1.23 6.01
CA LEU A 244 8.89 -1.41 6.86
C LEU A 244 8.55 -2.87 7.12
N GLY A 245 8.72 -3.73 6.11
CA GLY A 245 8.32 -5.13 6.20
C GLY A 245 9.33 -6.02 6.95
N VAL A 246 10.61 -5.64 6.98
CA VAL A 246 11.67 -6.51 7.52
C VAL A 246 12.62 -5.76 8.47
N LEU A 247 13.31 -4.73 7.97
CA LEU A 247 14.42 -4.12 8.71
C LEU A 247 13.98 -3.34 9.94
N ALA A 248 12.90 -2.57 9.83
CA ALA A 248 12.39 -1.79 10.96
C ALA A 248 11.88 -2.69 12.11
N PRO A 249 11.07 -3.76 11.89
CA PRO A 249 10.72 -4.68 12.96
C PRO A 249 11.92 -5.33 13.63
N VAL A 250 12.94 -5.74 12.85
CA VAL A 250 14.18 -6.32 13.39
C VAL A 250 14.91 -5.30 14.26
N GLN A 251 15.14 -4.11 13.74
CA GLN A 251 15.84 -3.04 14.46
C GLN A 251 15.09 -2.61 15.73
N MET A 252 13.75 -2.51 15.66
CA MET A 252 12.92 -2.19 16.83
C MET A 252 13.04 -3.27 17.92
N LYS A 253 13.08 -4.56 17.52
CA LYS A 253 13.26 -5.66 18.46
C LYS A 253 14.64 -5.70 19.09
N GLU A 254 15.69 -5.41 18.31
CA GLU A 254 17.09 -5.56 18.76
C GLU A 254 17.59 -4.36 19.55
N ALA A 255 17.19 -3.14 19.18
CA ALA A 255 17.78 -1.91 19.67
C ALA A 255 16.81 -0.95 20.40
N LEU A 256 15.50 -1.19 20.31
CA LEU A 256 14.46 -0.30 20.85
C LEU A 256 13.37 -1.08 21.61
N GLY A 257 12.20 -0.47 21.83
CA GLY A 257 11.09 -1.04 22.60
C GLY A 257 10.21 -2.05 21.85
N GLY A 258 10.71 -2.68 20.77
CA GLY A 258 10.03 -3.74 20.07
C GLY A 258 8.72 -3.30 19.39
N ALA A 259 7.65 -4.10 19.53
CA ALA A 259 6.37 -3.86 18.89
C ALA A 259 5.73 -2.53 19.31
N ARG A 260 5.91 -2.09 20.55
CA ARG A 260 5.40 -0.81 21.05
C ARG A 260 5.97 0.36 20.25
N ASP A 261 7.28 0.39 20.11
CA ASP A 261 7.96 1.51 19.41
C ASP A 261 7.70 1.46 17.91
N MET A 262 7.58 0.25 17.33
CA MET A 262 7.11 0.10 15.95
C MET A 262 5.71 0.69 15.75
N GLY A 263 4.79 0.44 16.67
CA GLY A 263 3.44 0.99 16.64
C GLY A 263 3.42 2.52 16.74
N LEU A 264 4.23 3.10 17.64
CA LEU A 264 4.37 4.56 17.80
C LEU A 264 4.94 5.20 16.51
N MET A 265 5.93 4.58 15.91
CA MET A 265 6.54 5.03 14.66
C MET A 265 5.52 5.01 13.50
N LEU A 266 4.76 3.92 13.35
CA LEU A 266 3.73 3.80 12.31
C LEU A 266 2.54 4.74 12.56
N PHE A 267 2.18 4.97 13.82
CA PHE A 267 1.18 5.99 14.17
C PHE A 267 1.62 7.39 13.73
N ALA A 268 2.88 7.75 14.01
CA ALA A 268 3.44 9.04 13.59
C ALA A 268 3.46 9.16 12.05
N PHE A 269 3.83 8.09 11.34
CA PHE A 269 3.80 8.04 9.88
C PHE A 269 2.37 8.24 9.33
N GLY A 270 1.38 7.52 9.87
CA GLY A 270 -0.03 7.67 9.48
C GLY A 270 -0.58 9.07 9.76
N ALA A 271 -0.24 9.66 10.91
CA ALA A 271 -0.58 11.04 11.22
C ALA A 271 0.09 12.03 10.24
N GLY A 272 1.32 11.74 9.83
CA GLY A 272 2.03 12.47 8.79
C GLY A 272 1.32 12.44 7.44
N ASN A 273 0.83 11.27 7.01
CA ASN A 273 0.04 11.14 5.77
C ASN A 273 -1.21 12.03 5.81
N ILE A 274 -1.94 12.05 6.92
CA ILE A 274 -3.10 12.94 7.09
C ILE A 274 -2.64 14.41 7.02
N GLY A 275 -1.52 14.76 7.65
CA GLY A 275 -0.91 16.08 7.56
C GLY A 275 -0.55 16.46 6.12
N GLY A 276 -0.04 15.53 5.33
CA GLY A 276 0.29 15.70 3.91
C GLY A 276 -0.91 16.07 3.07
N VAL A 277 -2.06 15.41 3.26
CA VAL A 277 -3.33 15.78 2.62
C VAL A 277 -3.68 17.25 2.93
N LEU A 278 -3.61 17.66 4.20
CA LEU A 278 -3.95 19.03 4.60
C LEU A 278 -3.00 20.07 3.99
N VAL A 279 -1.72 19.75 3.88
CA VAL A 279 -0.72 20.60 3.25
C VAL A 279 -0.97 20.69 1.74
N SER A 280 -1.27 19.58 1.07
CA SER A 280 -1.50 19.53 -0.38
C SER A 280 -2.68 20.40 -0.82
N LEU A 281 -3.71 20.55 0.02
CA LEU A 281 -4.86 21.40 -0.26
C LEU A 281 -4.49 22.91 -0.39
N ARG A 282 -3.41 23.32 0.29
CA ARG A 282 -2.96 24.71 0.30
C ARG A 282 -1.77 24.98 -0.63
N LEU A 283 -1.01 23.95 -0.93
CA LEU A 283 0.23 24.06 -1.69
C LEU A 283 -0.04 23.90 -3.19
N LYS A 284 0.16 24.97 -3.95
CA LYS A 284 0.01 24.98 -5.42
C LYS A 284 1.32 25.46 -6.06
N PRO A 285 2.37 24.62 -6.09
CA PRO A 285 3.66 25.01 -6.62
C PRO A 285 3.64 25.08 -8.16
N LYS A 286 4.45 25.99 -8.73
CA LYS A 286 4.66 26.08 -10.19
C LYS A 286 5.25 24.79 -10.77
N HIS A 287 6.12 24.15 -10.04
CA HIS A 287 6.76 22.88 -10.42
C HIS A 287 6.44 21.78 -9.41
N PRO A 288 5.24 21.13 -9.51
CA PRO A 288 4.78 20.16 -8.53
C PRO A 288 5.73 18.99 -8.34
N LEU A 289 6.35 18.50 -9.43
CA LEU A 289 7.26 17.36 -9.37
C LEU A 289 8.59 17.68 -8.64
N ILE A 290 9.04 18.94 -8.62
CA ILE A 290 10.19 19.35 -7.80
C ILE A 290 9.85 19.20 -6.32
N VAL A 291 8.67 19.67 -5.91
CA VAL A 291 8.23 19.59 -4.52
C VAL A 291 8.01 18.13 -4.12
N ALA A 292 7.35 17.35 -5.00
CA ALA A 292 7.09 15.94 -4.80
C ALA A 292 8.39 15.14 -4.58
N MET A 293 9.30 15.19 -5.54
CA MET A 293 10.58 14.44 -5.46
C MET A 293 11.57 15.06 -4.48
N GLY A 294 11.53 16.39 -4.29
CA GLY A 294 12.39 17.10 -3.33
C GLY A 294 12.08 16.78 -1.87
N GLY A 295 10.85 16.37 -1.56
CA GLY A 295 10.47 15.88 -0.24
C GLY A 295 10.90 14.43 0.03
N MET A 296 11.06 13.59 -1.01
CA MET A 296 11.30 12.15 -0.85
C MET A 296 12.62 11.75 -0.15
N PRO A 297 13.72 12.54 -0.19
CA PRO A 297 14.93 12.22 0.59
C PRO A 297 14.68 12.02 2.09
N ILE A 298 13.62 12.62 2.65
CA ILE A 298 13.29 12.45 4.08
C ILE A 298 12.97 10.99 4.42
N VAL A 299 12.42 10.22 3.47
CA VAL A 299 12.16 8.79 3.64
C VAL A 299 13.48 8.03 3.80
N GLY A 300 14.49 8.39 3.00
CA GLY A 300 15.84 7.83 3.18
C GLY A 300 16.48 8.26 4.51
N PHE A 301 16.31 9.52 4.94
CA PHE A 301 16.76 9.96 6.27
C PHE A 301 16.05 9.23 7.41
N TRP A 302 14.78 8.85 7.25
CA TRP A 302 14.08 8.01 8.21
C TRP A 302 14.74 6.62 8.33
N MET A 303 15.10 5.99 7.20
CA MET A 303 15.84 4.72 7.20
C MET A 303 17.22 4.86 7.85
N LEU A 304 17.96 5.95 7.56
CA LEU A 304 19.24 6.26 8.19
C LEU A 304 19.09 6.49 9.70
N GLY A 305 18.03 7.17 10.13
CA GLY A 305 17.71 7.36 11.53
C GLY A 305 17.41 6.05 12.25
N ALA A 306 16.75 5.09 11.57
CA ALA A 306 16.50 3.77 12.10
C ALA A 306 17.76 2.89 12.18
N ALA A 307 18.77 3.16 11.35
CA ALA A 307 20.05 2.44 11.36
C ALA A 307 20.88 2.74 12.63
N VAL A 308 20.68 3.89 13.23
CA VAL A 308 21.32 4.29 14.50
C VAL A 308 20.30 4.11 15.62
N PRO A 309 20.66 3.55 16.79
CA PRO A 309 19.72 3.38 17.91
C PRO A 309 19.39 4.74 18.57
N PHE A 310 18.70 5.60 17.83
CA PHE A 310 18.18 6.86 18.33
C PHE A 310 16.97 6.62 19.25
N HIS A 311 16.70 7.61 20.10
CA HIS A 311 15.48 7.63 20.88
C HIS A 311 14.25 7.61 19.96
N ILE A 312 13.24 6.79 20.32
CA ILE A 312 12.02 6.61 19.50
C ILE A 312 11.37 7.93 19.06
N GLY A 313 11.45 8.99 19.86
CA GLY A 313 10.93 10.31 19.51
C GLY A 313 11.53 10.90 18.23
N VAL A 314 12.81 10.66 17.96
CA VAL A 314 13.45 11.09 16.70
C VAL A 314 12.89 10.32 15.52
N LEU A 315 12.74 9.02 15.66
CA LEU A 315 12.15 8.17 14.61
C LEU A 315 10.69 8.53 14.34
N MET A 316 9.92 8.90 15.38
CA MET A 316 8.55 9.39 15.21
C MET A 316 8.50 10.70 14.42
N ILE A 317 9.41 11.64 14.67
CA ILE A 317 9.49 12.89 13.91
C ILE A 317 9.84 12.60 12.45
N LEU A 318 10.86 11.78 12.21
CA LEU A 318 11.25 11.38 10.84
C LEU A 318 10.12 10.65 10.12
N ALA A 319 9.42 9.74 10.79
CA ALA A 319 8.26 9.04 10.27
C ALA A 319 7.11 9.99 9.92
N PHE A 320 6.79 10.94 10.82
CA PHE A 320 5.75 11.94 10.59
C PHE A 320 6.05 12.82 9.38
N VAL A 321 7.26 13.34 9.28
CA VAL A 321 7.67 14.18 8.13
C VAL A 321 7.73 13.35 6.85
N SER A 322 8.14 12.07 6.92
CA SER A 322 8.11 11.15 5.79
C SER A 322 6.69 10.87 5.31
N GLY A 323 5.73 10.74 6.23
CA GLY A 323 4.32 10.60 5.88
C GLY A 323 3.80 11.82 5.12
N ILE A 324 4.13 13.03 5.58
CA ILE A 324 3.77 14.27 4.85
C ILE A 324 4.37 14.25 3.43
N ALA A 325 5.64 13.89 3.29
CA ALA A 325 6.34 13.89 2.01
C ALA A 325 5.76 12.85 1.03
N MET A 326 5.44 11.64 1.52
CA MET A 326 4.84 10.57 0.72
C MET A 326 3.47 10.97 0.17
N ASP A 327 2.62 11.55 1.02
CA ASP A 327 1.29 11.96 0.58
C ASP A 327 1.35 13.15 -0.39
N LEU A 328 2.21 14.13 -0.11
CA LEU A 328 2.46 15.24 -1.04
C LEU A 328 2.96 14.72 -2.40
N PHE A 329 3.90 13.76 -2.40
CA PHE A 329 4.35 13.12 -3.63
C PHE A 329 3.16 12.49 -4.37
N PHE A 330 2.35 11.68 -3.68
CA PHE A 330 1.24 10.98 -4.31
C PHE A 330 0.21 11.93 -4.92
N VAL A 331 -0.19 12.98 -4.19
CA VAL A 331 -1.17 13.97 -4.69
C VAL A 331 -0.63 14.73 -5.89
N MET A 332 0.61 15.22 -5.83
CA MET A 332 1.22 15.96 -6.92
C MET A 332 1.49 15.07 -8.14
N TRP A 333 1.95 13.84 -7.93
CA TRP A 333 2.13 12.84 -8.98
C TRP A 333 0.82 12.57 -9.72
N MET A 334 -0.23 12.20 -9.00
CA MET A 334 -1.54 11.90 -9.59
C MET A 334 -2.12 13.10 -10.33
N THR A 335 -1.97 14.31 -9.80
CA THR A 335 -2.44 15.53 -10.46
C THR A 335 -1.71 15.76 -11.79
N MET A 336 -0.37 15.69 -11.80
CA MET A 336 0.43 15.87 -13.01
C MET A 336 0.18 14.75 -14.02
N PHE A 337 0.05 13.52 -13.54
CA PHE A 337 -0.23 12.36 -14.36
C PHE A 337 -1.58 12.47 -15.08
N GLN A 338 -2.65 12.81 -14.35
CA GLN A 338 -4.00 12.94 -14.90
C GLN A 338 -4.16 14.15 -15.84
N THR A 339 -3.39 15.22 -15.62
CA THR A 339 -3.48 16.43 -16.47
C THR A 339 -2.65 16.33 -17.75
N HIS A 340 -1.53 15.59 -17.76
CA HIS A 340 -0.61 15.51 -18.89
C HIS A 340 -0.73 14.23 -19.72
N VAL A 341 -1.48 13.25 -19.27
CA VAL A 341 -1.76 12.02 -20.03
C VAL A 341 -3.17 12.12 -20.60
N PRO A 342 -3.35 11.99 -21.94
CA PRO A 342 -4.68 12.01 -22.56
C PRO A 342 -5.60 10.94 -21.98
N GLU A 343 -6.88 11.27 -21.79
CA GLU A 343 -7.89 10.36 -21.20
C GLU A 343 -7.93 8.99 -21.88
N GLU A 344 -7.79 8.96 -23.21
CA GLU A 344 -7.81 7.74 -24.04
C GLU A 344 -6.67 6.76 -23.71
N SER A 345 -5.51 7.27 -23.23
CA SER A 345 -4.32 6.47 -22.89
C SER A 345 -4.08 6.38 -21.38
N LEU A 346 -4.83 7.14 -20.57
CA LEU A 346 -4.63 7.25 -19.12
C LEU A 346 -4.62 5.89 -18.43
N SER A 347 -5.61 5.05 -18.70
CA SER A 347 -5.72 3.70 -18.10
C SER A 347 -4.53 2.79 -18.45
N ARG A 348 -4.06 2.85 -19.71
CA ARG A 348 -2.93 2.03 -20.18
C ARG A 348 -1.62 2.49 -19.58
N VAL A 349 -1.37 3.82 -19.57
CA VAL A 349 -0.16 4.39 -18.98
C VAL A 349 -0.13 4.19 -17.46
N SER A 350 -1.29 4.31 -16.78
CA SER A 350 -1.41 4.02 -15.33
C SER A 350 -1.07 2.57 -14.99
N ALA A 351 -1.38 1.61 -15.86
CA ALA A 351 -1.01 0.22 -15.63
C ALA A 351 0.51 0.03 -15.67
N TYR A 352 1.22 0.71 -16.56
CA TYR A 352 2.69 0.70 -16.61
C TYR A 352 3.33 1.48 -15.45
N ASP A 353 2.73 2.58 -15.03
CA ASP A 353 3.14 3.33 -13.83
C ASP A 353 3.05 2.42 -12.59
N ALA A 354 1.89 1.84 -12.34
CA ALA A 354 1.67 0.96 -11.19
C ALA A 354 2.62 -0.25 -11.20
N LEU A 355 2.75 -0.93 -12.35
CA LEU A 355 3.66 -2.07 -12.47
C LEU A 355 5.11 -1.64 -12.29
N GLY A 356 5.55 -0.58 -12.98
CA GLY A 356 6.92 -0.09 -12.91
C GLY A 356 7.31 0.36 -11.51
N SER A 357 6.42 1.07 -10.81
CA SER A 357 6.66 1.57 -9.46
C SER A 357 6.70 0.49 -8.38
N THR A 358 6.04 -0.66 -8.61
CA THR A 358 5.90 -1.72 -7.59
C THR A 358 6.65 -3.00 -7.89
N VAL A 359 7.16 -3.18 -9.13
CA VAL A 359 7.80 -4.43 -9.57
C VAL A 359 9.00 -4.84 -8.71
N PHE A 360 9.70 -3.88 -8.12
CA PHE A 360 10.86 -4.15 -7.26
C PHE A 360 10.52 -4.30 -5.77
N ALA A 361 9.28 -4.03 -5.34
CA ALA A 361 8.87 -4.18 -3.96
C ALA A 361 9.09 -5.60 -3.39
N PRO A 362 8.73 -6.70 -4.09
CA PRO A 362 9.02 -8.06 -3.63
C PRO A 362 10.51 -8.34 -3.44
N PHE A 363 11.37 -7.74 -4.28
CA PHE A 363 12.82 -7.89 -4.15
C PHE A 363 13.34 -7.20 -2.89
N GLY A 364 12.76 -6.03 -2.53
CA GLY A 364 13.07 -5.36 -1.27
C GLY A 364 12.78 -6.23 -0.07
N LEU A 365 11.59 -6.83 -0.02
CA LEU A 365 11.19 -7.75 1.04
C LEU A 365 12.05 -9.02 1.08
N PHE A 366 12.32 -9.61 -0.09
CA PHE A 366 13.08 -10.85 -0.21
C PHE A 366 14.56 -10.70 0.17
N LEU A 367 15.20 -9.61 -0.27
CA LEU A 367 16.63 -9.38 -0.11
C LEU A 367 16.99 -8.76 1.24
N ALA A 368 16.08 -7.99 1.85
CA ALA A 368 16.37 -7.24 3.08
C ALA A 368 16.90 -8.13 4.21
N GLY A 369 16.26 -9.28 4.46
CA GLY A 369 16.66 -10.18 5.53
C GLY A 369 17.97 -10.89 5.29
N PRO A 370 18.20 -11.56 4.14
CA PRO A 370 19.48 -12.16 3.80
C PRO A 370 20.65 -11.18 3.85
N ILE A 371 20.47 -9.96 3.30
CA ILE A 371 21.50 -8.91 3.36
C ILE A 371 21.76 -8.49 4.82
N ALA A 372 20.70 -8.24 5.61
CA ALA A 372 20.83 -7.90 7.02
C ALA A 372 21.50 -9.01 7.84
N HIS A 373 21.24 -10.27 7.51
CA HIS A 373 21.91 -11.39 8.15
C HIS A 373 23.41 -11.46 7.82
N TRP A 374 23.80 -11.02 6.62
CA TRP A 374 25.19 -11.09 6.15
C TRP A 374 26.03 -9.89 6.60
N ILE A 375 25.52 -8.66 6.49
CA ILE A 375 26.29 -7.44 6.77
C ILE A 375 25.82 -6.67 8.01
N GLY A 376 24.68 -7.05 8.59
CA GLY A 376 24.05 -6.36 9.71
C GLY A 376 22.80 -5.58 9.32
N THR A 377 21.87 -5.43 10.28
CA THR A 377 20.61 -4.71 10.07
C THR A 377 20.84 -3.21 9.88
N SER A 378 21.73 -2.62 10.68
CA SER A 378 22.06 -1.19 10.60
C SER A 378 22.74 -0.84 9.26
N GLU A 379 23.70 -1.64 8.81
CA GLU A 379 24.40 -1.44 7.55
C GLU A 379 23.44 -1.55 6.35
N THR A 380 22.52 -2.51 6.42
CA THR A 380 21.47 -2.67 5.39
C THR A 380 20.55 -1.46 5.34
N LEU A 381 20.16 -0.92 6.50
CA LEU A 381 19.37 0.31 6.60
C LEU A 381 20.12 1.53 6.05
N TYR A 382 21.44 1.64 6.29
CA TYR A 382 22.27 2.70 5.69
C TYR A 382 22.24 2.61 4.16
N ILE A 383 22.46 1.42 3.60
CA ILE A 383 22.45 1.21 2.16
C ILE A 383 21.07 1.57 1.59
N ALA A 384 19.99 1.08 2.19
CA ALA A 384 18.62 1.37 1.75
C ALA A 384 18.30 2.88 1.79
N GLY A 385 18.69 3.56 2.89
CA GLY A 385 18.48 4.99 3.04
C GLY A 385 19.27 5.81 2.02
N VAL A 386 20.54 5.46 1.77
CA VAL A 386 21.36 6.12 0.75
C VAL A 386 20.76 5.91 -0.65
N ILE A 387 20.36 4.68 -1.00
CA ILE A 387 19.70 4.40 -2.29
C ILE A 387 18.45 5.27 -2.44
N ALA A 388 17.58 5.33 -1.43
CA ALA A 388 16.37 6.13 -1.47
C ALA A 388 16.66 7.62 -1.68
N ILE A 389 17.64 8.19 -0.98
CA ILE A 389 18.07 9.58 -1.14
C ILE A 389 18.62 9.83 -2.55
N VAL A 390 19.54 8.97 -3.00
CA VAL A 390 20.18 9.11 -4.32
C VAL A 390 19.14 9.03 -5.43
N MET A 391 18.19 8.10 -5.38
CA MET A 391 17.14 7.96 -6.37
C MET A 391 16.18 9.15 -6.36
N ALA A 392 15.80 9.64 -5.19
CA ALA A 392 14.97 10.84 -5.08
C ALA A 392 15.67 12.08 -5.69
N CYS A 393 16.96 12.26 -5.40
CA CYS A 393 17.76 13.33 -5.98
C CYS A 393 17.99 13.12 -7.48
N ALA A 394 18.23 11.88 -7.94
CA ALA A 394 18.47 11.56 -9.34
C ALA A 394 17.30 11.97 -10.25
N ALA A 395 16.06 11.78 -9.81
CA ALA A 395 14.89 12.21 -10.53
C ALA A 395 14.89 13.74 -10.82
N LEU A 396 15.42 14.53 -9.88
CA LEU A 396 15.50 15.99 -10.01
C LEU A 396 16.58 16.48 -10.99
N PHE A 397 17.53 15.63 -11.39
CA PHE A 397 18.50 16.00 -12.44
C PHE A 397 17.89 16.02 -13.84
N ASN A 398 16.73 15.35 -14.04
CA ASN A 398 16.06 15.36 -15.33
C ASN A 398 15.35 16.70 -15.57
N LYS A 399 15.62 17.31 -16.75
CA LYS A 399 15.05 18.60 -17.13
C LYS A 399 13.54 18.54 -17.33
N ASP A 400 13.03 17.41 -17.85
CA ASP A 400 11.60 17.22 -18.11
C ASP A 400 10.80 17.13 -16.79
N VAL A 401 11.38 16.54 -15.73
CA VAL A 401 10.80 16.53 -14.39
C VAL A 401 10.77 17.92 -13.77
N ARG A 402 11.86 18.69 -13.92
CA ARG A 402 11.97 20.02 -13.27
C ARG A 402 11.13 21.10 -13.94
N ARG A 403 10.89 21.00 -15.26
CA ARG A 403 10.23 22.03 -16.05
C ARG A 403 8.73 21.78 -16.24
N LEU A 404 8.22 20.64 -15.80
CA LEU A 404 6.81 20.33 -15.99
C LEU A 404 5.95 21.23 -15.09
N GLU A 405 5.05 22.00 -15.73
CA GLU A 405 4.11 22.93 -15.08
C GLU A 405 2.67 22.43 -15.23
N PRO A 406 1.76 22.75 -14.31
CA PRO A 406 0.35 22.45 -14.44
C PRO A 406 -0.26 23.11 -15.69
N ILE A 407 -1.06 22.38 -16.45
CA ILE A 407 -1.67 22.89 -17.70
C ILE A 407 -2.53 24.15 -17.47
N ALA A 408 -3.14 24.28 -16.29
CA ALA A 408 -3.95 25.45 -15.93
C ALA A 408 -3.14 26.78 -15.83
N GLU A 409 -1.81 26.72 -15.70
CA GLU A 409 -0.94 27.91 -15.74
C GLU A 409 -0.48 28.25 -17.15
N LEU A 410 -0.42 27.27 -18.07
CA LEU A 410 -0.05 27.50 -19.47
C LEU A 410 -1.15 28.25 -20.25
N VAL A 411 -2.41 28.13 -19.86
CA VAL A 411 -3.56 28.81 -20.49
C VAL A 411 -3.69 30.28 -20.07
N LYS A 412 -2.94 30.75 -19.06
CA LYS A 412 -2.98 32.16 -18.59
C LYS A 412 -1.93 33.06 -19.23
N VAL A 413 -1.13 32.56 -20.15
CA VAL A 413 -0.01 33.33 -20.79
C VAL A 413 -0.37 33.79 -22.20
N ASP A 414 -1.57 33.44 -22.72
CA ASP A 414 -2.14 33.99 -23.98
C ASP A 414 -3.33 34.90 -23.63
#